data_a96907b225cbb63b7d282fe4e615d2fc
#
_entry.id   a96907b225cbb63b7d282fe4e615d2fc
#
_cell.length_a   1.000
_cell.length_b   1.000
_cell.length_c   1.000
_cell.angle_alpha   90.00
_cell.angle_beta   90.00
_cell.angle_gamma   90.00
#
_symmetry.space_group_name_H-M   'P 1'
#
loop_
_entity.id
_entity.type
_entity.pdbx_description
1 polymer ?
#
loop_
_entity_poly.entity_id
_entity_poly.type
_entity_poly.pdbx_seq_one_letter_code
_entity_poly.pdbx_strand_id
1 'polypeptide(L)' 'MSEISYSVPGMHCGHCERAVSEELRQVEGVDSVQVDLETKLVTLRGTRLDDASLQAAIEEAGYNAEMVAG' A
#
# COMPACT_ATOMS: atom_id res chain seq x y z
N MET A 1 -12.36 10.39 6.80
CA MET A 1 -11.66 9.33 6.08
C MET A 1 -10.42 9.91 5.41
N SER A 2 -9.36 9.16 5.41
CA SER A 2 -8.09 9.59 4.81
C SER A 2 -7.71 8.70 3.63
N GLU A 3 -6.97 9.26 2.71
CA GLU A 3 -6.47 8.54 1.56
C GLU A 3 -4.99 8.81 1.41
N ILE A 4 -4.22 7.75 1.27
CA ILE A 4 -2.77 7.85 1.10
C ILE A 4 -2.37 6.99 -0.09
N SER A 5 -1.46 7.49 -0.90
CA SER A 5 -0.93 6.74 -2.04
C SER A 5 0.57 6.53 -1.89
N TYR A 6 1.01 5.35 -2.29
CA TYR A 6 2.43 5.00 -2.30
C TYR A 6 2.83 4.52 -3.67
N SER A 7 4.07 4.80 -4.04
CA SER A 7 4.66 4.24 -5.25
C SER A 7 5.48 3.02 -4.87
N VAL A 8 5.19 1.89 -5.49
CA VAL A 8 5.88 0.62 -5.22
C VAL A 8 6.41 0.08 -6.54
N PRO A 9 7.53 0.61 -7.03
CA PRO A 9 8.02 0.28 -8.36
C PRO A 9 8.42 -1.18 -8.56
N GLY A 10 8.61 -1.92 -7.47
CA GLY A 10 8.93 -3.34 -7.55
C GLY A 10 7.78 -4.26 -7.89
N MET A 11 6.55 -3.75 -7.94
CA MET A 11 5.39 -4.58 -8.28
C MET A 11 5.31 -4.80 -9.78
N HIS A 12 5.40 -6.06 -10.20
CA HIS A 12 5.37 -6.42 -11.62
C HIS A 12 4.25 -7.37 -12.00
N CYS A 13 3.61 -8.02 -11.05
CA CYS A 13 2.63 -9.06 -11.35
C CYS A 13 1.54 -9.12 -10.29
N GLY A 14 0.52 -9.94 -10.57
CA GLY A 14 -0.61 -10.09 -9.67
C GLY A 14 -0.24 -10.64 -8.30
N HIS A 15 0.81 -11.46 -8.21
CA HIS A 15 1.27 -11.98 -6.94
C HIS A 15 1.83 -10.87 -6.05
N CYS A 16 2.55 -9.93 -6.64
CA CYS A 16 3.08 -8.78 -5.92
C CYS A 16 1.95 -7.91 -5.39
N GLU A 17 0.98 -7.65 -6.25
CA GLU A 17 -0.21 -6.89 -5.87
C GLU A 17 -0.92 -7.54 -4.68
N ARG A 18 -1.14 -8.85 -4.76
CA ARG A 18 -1.84 -9.57 -3.70
C ARG A 18 -1.06 -9.52 -2.39
N ALA A 19 0.25 -9.76 -2.44
CA ALA A 19 1.08 -9.76 -1.25
C ALA A 19 1.03 -8.40 -0.55
N VAL A 20 1.20 -7.33 -1.30
CA VAL A 20 1.15 -5.98 -0.75
C VAL A 20 -0.22 -5.66 -0.18
N SER A 21 -1.29 -5.95 -0.93
CA SER A 21 -2.63 -5.62 -0.48
C SER A 21 -3.04 -6.43 0.76
N GLU A 22 -2.65 -7.69 0.84
CA GLU A 22 -2.95 -8.50 2.02
C GLU A 22 -2.26 -7.97 3.27
N GLU A 23 -1.00 -7.60 3.15
CA GLU A 23 -0.27 -7.03 4.28
C GLU A 23 -0.87 -5.70 4.72
N LEU A 24 -1.26 -4.86 3.76
CA LEU A 24 -1.84 -3.57 4.08
C LEU A 24 -3.23 -3.71 4.71
N ARG A 25 -4.01 -4.69 4.31
CA ARG A 25 -5.33 -4.93 4.89
C ARG A 25 -5.25 -5.34 6.35
N GLN A 26 -4.13 -5.87 6.78
CA GLN A 26 -3.92 -6.25 8.18
C GLN A 26 -3.60 -5.06 9.06
N VAL A 27 -3.26 -3.93 8.47
CA VAL A 27 -2.96 -2.73 9.24
C VAL A 27 -4.24 -2.14 9.79
N GLU A 28 -4.24 -1.82 11.07
CA GLU A 28 -5.40 -1.24 11.73
C GLU A 28 -5.74 0.12 11.12
N GLY A 29 -7.01 0.35 10.89
CA GLY A 29 -7.48 1.61 10.32
C GLY A 29 -7.65 1.59 8.82
N VAL A 30 -7.12 0.58 8.13
CA VAL A 30 -7.25 0.47 6.68
C VAL A 30 -8.62 -0.11 6.31
N ASP A 31 -9.42 0.66 5.57
CA ASP A 31 -10.72 0.24 5.09
C ASP A 31 -10.65 -0.44 3.73
N SER A 32 -9.83 0.12 2.84
CA SER A 32 -9.70 -0.46 1.51
C SER A 32 -8.31 -0.21 0.94
N VAL A 33 -7.90 -1.10 0.06
CA VAL A 33 -6.61 -1.02 -0.62
C VAL A 33 -6.87 -1.21 -2.11
N GLN A 34 -6.34 -0.30 -2.91
CA GLN A 34 -6.43 -0.39 -4.35
C GLN A 34 -5.02 -0.34 -4.93
N VAL A 35 -4.70 -1.30 -5.78
CA VAL A 35 -3.39 -1.39 -6.40
C VAL A 35 -3.52 -1.22 -7.90
N ASP A 36 -2.69 -0.35 -8.47
CA ASP A 36 -2.62 -0.15 -9.91
C ASP A 36 -1.24 -0.60 -10.39
N LEU A 37 -1.21 -1.71 -11.11
CA LEU A 37 0.04 -2.27 -11.61
C LEU A 37 0.61 -1.47 -12.77
N GLU A 38 -0.21 -0.73 -13.47
CA GLU A 38 0.21 0.08 -14.59
C GLU A 38 1.07 1.26 -14.13
N THR A 39 0.61 1.95 -13.09
CA THR A 39 1.31 3.10 -12.55
C THR A 39 2.19 2.74 -11.35
N LYS A 40 2.09 1.51 -10.87
CA LYS A 40 2.80 1.04 -9.68
C LYS A 40 2.40 1.79 -8.42
N LEU A 41 1.16 2.22 -8.38
CA LEU A 41 0.63 2.98 -7.24
C LEU A 41 -0.29 2.12 -6.38
N VAL A 42 -0.18 2.32 -5.08
CA VAL A 42 -1.05 1.69 -4.10
C VAL A 42 -1.81 2.79 -3.37
N THR A 43 -3.12 2.77 -3.47
CA THR A 43 -3.97 3.75 -2.81
C THR A 43 -4.70 3.12 -1.64
N LEU A 44 -4.61 3.73 -0.49
CA LEU A 44 -5.19 3.24 0.75
C LEU A 44 -6.22 4.23 1.25
N ARG A 45 -7.33 3.71 1.73
CA ARG A 45 -8.36 4.51 2.36
C ARG A 45 -8.67 3.95 3.74
N GLY A 46 -8.89 4.84 4.67
CA GLY A 46 -9.24 4.43 6.01
C GLY A 46 -9.24 5.59 6.98
N THR A 47 -9.28 5.23 8.27
CA THR A 47 -9.31 6.19 9.37
C THR A 47 -8.05 6.02 10.20
N ARG A 48 -7.42 7.13 10.57
CA ARG A 48 -6.20 7.15 11.38
C ARG A 48 -5.07 6.33 10.76
N LEU A 49 -4.86 6.53 9.48
CA LEU A 49 -3.79 5.83 8.77
C LEU A 49 -2.43 6.28 9.30
N ASP A 50 -1.61 5.30 9.66
CA ASP A 50 -0.26 5.54 10.16
C ASP A 50 0.75 5.22 9.08
N ASP A 51 1.42 6.24 8.58
CA ASP A 51 2.41 6.12 7.52
C ASP A 51 3.48 5.08 7.85
N ALA A 52 4.01 5.11 9.06
CA ALA A 52 5.06 4.16 9.45
C ALA A 52 4.56 2.72 9.40
N SER A 53 3.34 2.48 9.87
CA SER A 53 2.74 1.14 9.83
C SER A 53 2.48 0.68 8.41
N LEU A 54 2.03 1.58 7.55
CA LEU A 54 1.75 1.25 6.15
C LEU A 54 3.04 0.93 5.39
N GLN A 55 4.08 1.73 5.59
CA GLN A 55 5.37 1.44 4.98
C GLN A 55 5.95 0.13 5.48
N ALA A 56 5.84 -0.13 6.78
CA ALA A 56 6.32 -1.38 7.35
C ALA A 56 5.60 -2.57 6.75
N ALA A 57 4.30 -2.47 6.52
CA ALA A 57 3.52 -3.55 5.91
C ALA A 57 4.00 -3.84 4.48
N ILE A 58 4.29 -2.79 3.71
CA ILE A 58 4.79 -2.97 2.35
C ILE A 58 6.19 -3.60 2.38
N GLU A 59 7.03 -3.19 3.30
CA GLU A 59 8.35 -3.77 3.46
C GLU A 59 8.29 -5.23 3.89
N GLU A 60 7.33 -5.59 4.74
CA GLU A 60 7.11 -6.97 5.14
C GLU A 60 6.73 -7.84 3.96
N ALA A 61 6.05 -7.27 2.98
CA ALA A 61 5.72 -7.98 1.75
C ALA A 61 6.94 -8.13 0.82
N GLY A 62 8.05 -7.48 1.16
CA GLY A 62 9.29 -7.58 0.39
C GLY A 62 9.47 -6.45 -0.63
N TYR A 63 8.76 -5.34 -0.47
CA TYR A 63 8.82 -4.23 -1.41
C TYR A 63 9.15 -2.93 -0.71
N ASN A 64 9.60 -1.95 -1.48
CA ASN A 64 9.85 -0.60 -0.99
C ASN A 64 8.72 0.32 -1.43
N ALA A 65 8.27 1.16 -0.51
CA ALA A 65 7.21 2.11 -0.79
C ALA A 65 7.74 3.53 -0.65
N GLU A 66 7.33 4.38 -1.58
CA GLU A 66 7.62 5.81 -1.51
C GLU A 66 6.29 6.55 -1.45
N MET A 67 6.15 7.46 -0.50
CA MET A 67 4.93 8.23 -0.36
C MET A 67 4.78 9.15 -1.56
N VAL A 68 3.61 9.12 -2.16
CA VAL A 68 3.27 10.01 -3.27
C VAL A 68 2.42 11.12 -2.70
N ALA A 69 2.84 12.35 -2.93
CA ALA A 69 2.06 13.52 -2.52
C ALA A 69 0.78 13.55 -3.36
N GLY A 70 -0.31 13.26 -2.72
CA GLY A 70 -1.61 13.19 -3.38
C GLY A 70 -2.33 14.49 -3.43
#